data_e2ea893ab9c903066b066cd2e8791780
#
_entry.id   e2ea893ab9c903066b066cd2e8791780
#
_cell.length_a   1.000
_cell.length_b   1.000
_cell.length_c   1.000
_cell.angle_alpha   90.00
_cell.angle_beta   90.00
_cell.angle_gamma   90.00
#
_symmetry.space_group_name_H-M   'P 1'
#
loop_
_entity.id
_entity.type
_entity.pdbx_description
1 polymer ?
#
loop_
_entity_poly.entity_id
_entity_poly.type
_entity_poly.pdbx_seq_one_letter_code
_entity_poly.pdbx_strand_id
1 'polypeptide(L)'
;VYTQDGPGFPEEFLEDPGYNAILPILHTQVPQGSMIGMILYHLEPLTVVQSAGSGIMQHDAFTWEVMGTRLTPAKTLSGNAIFLRQTVDIWLKGTDVDTRVRMVNMLFDLLTSNDAELTGDIFQPKNLVSYISRLRSSELFRKYLAEDLSSLFQAAKKARLQMSREEKGQKPLTK
;
A
#
# COMPACT_ATOMS: atom_id res chain seq x y z
N VAL A 1 -1.13 -18.51 -12.67
CA VAL A 1 -1.09 -18.06 -11.27
C VAL A 1 -1.87 -16.75 -11.19
N TYR A 2 -2.76 -16.63 -10.19
CA TYR A 2 -3.50 -15.40 -9.94
C TYR A 2 -3.10 -14.85 -8.57
N THR A 3 -2.91 -13.54 -8.50
CA THR A 3 -2.75 -12.79 -7.24
C THR A 3 -3.79 -11.68 -7.19
N GLN A 4 -4.40 -11.52 -6.02
CA GLN A 4 -5.46 -10.54 -5.77
C GLN A 4 -4.95 -9.56 -4.72
N ASP A 5 -4.57 -8.38 -5.20
CA ASP A 5 -4.00 -7.29 -4.40
C ASP A 5 -2.80 -7.71 -3.53
N GLY A 6 -2.04 -8.73 -3.99
CA GLY A 6 -0.78 -9.10 -3.35
C GLY A 6 0.29 -8.04 -3.59
N PRO A 7 1.17 -7.77 -2.60
CA PRO A 7 2.31 -6.89 -2.82
C PRO A 7 3.26 -7.48 -3.87
N GLY A 8 4.02 -6.62 -4.53
CA GLY A 8 5.10 -7.01 -5.41
C GLY A 8 6.32 -7.55 -4.66
N PHE A 9 7.43 -7.65 -5.35
CA PHE A 9 8.68 -8.17 -4.80
C PHE A 9 9.71 -7.06 -4.59
N PRO A 10 10.67 -7.24 -3.66
CA PRO A 10 11.82 -6.35 -3.54
C PRO A 10 12.63 -6.28 -4.83
N GLU A 11 13.36 -5.19 -5.03
CA GLU A 11 14.09 -4.92 -6.28
C GLU A 11 15.09 -6.04 -6.64
N GLU A 12 15.74 -6.65 -5.66
CA GLU A 12 16.65 -7.76 -5.82
C GLU A 12 16.01 -9.04 -6.38
N PHE A 13 14.69 -9.20 -6.25
CA PHE A 13 13.94 -10.33 -6.82
C PHE A 13 13.54 -10.14 -8.28
N LEU A 14 13.67 -8.94 -8.83
CA LEU A 14 13.26 -8.68 -10.21
C LEU A 14 14.12 -9.46 -11.23
N GLU A 15 15.36 -9.81 -10.85
CA GLU A 15 16.26 -10.61 -11.67
C GLU A 15 16.25 -12.11 -11.31
N ASP A 16 15.41 -12.53 -10.34
CA ASP A 16 15.32 -13.94 -9.94
C ASP A 16 14.78 -14.80 -11.08
N PRO A 17 15.50 -15.89 -11.46
CA PRO A 17 15.07 -16.75 -12.56
C PRO A 17 13.73 -17.43 -12.33
N GLY A 18 13.37 -17.74 -11.08
CA GLY A 18 12.08 -18.35 -10.73
C GLY A 18 10.94 -17.37 -10.94
N TYR A 19 11.13 -16.10 -10.49
CA TYR A 19 10.15 -15.04 -10.74
C TYR A 19 9.96 -14.80 -12.24
N ASN A 20 11.06 -14.66 -12.98
CA ASN A 20 11.01 -14.46 -14.44
C ASN A 20 10.34 -15.63 -15.17
N ALA A 21 10.50 -16.86 -14.68
CA ALA A 21 9.89 -18.05 -15.28
C ALA A 21 8.35 -18.07 -15.15
N ILE A 22 7.78 -17.45 -14.09
CA ILE A 22 6.34 -17.41 -13.87
C ILE A 22 5.66 -16.17 -14.46
N LEU A 23 6.40 -15.12 -14.83
CA LEU A 23 5.83 -13.89 -15.40
C LEU A 23 4.81 -14.13 -16.53
N PRO A 24 5.04 -15.04 -17.50
CA PRO A 24 4.08 -15.26 -18.58
C PRO A 24 2.71 -15.81 -18.15
N ILE A 25 2.64 -16.40 -16.96
CA ILE A 25 1.43 -17.01 -16.41
C ILE A 25 0.93 -16.32 -15.12
N LEU A 26 1.58 -15.21 -14.75
CA LEU A 26 1.21 -14.42 -13.56
C LEU A 26 0.19 -13.34 -13.94
N HIS A 27 -0.97 -13.40 -13.30
CA HIS A 27 -2.08 -12.47 -13.49
C HIS A 27 -2.34 -11.74 -12.18
N THR A 28 -1.89 -10.50 -12.07
CA THR A 28 -2.06 -9.68 -10.88
C THR A 28 -3.24 -8.73 -11.06
N GLN A 29 -4.21 -8.85 -10.18
CA GLN A 29 -5.40 -8.01 -10.13
C GLN A 29 -5.33 -7.12 -8.89
N VAL A 30 -5.56 -5.81 -9.08
CA VAL A 30 -5.52 -4.83 -8.00
C VAL A 30 -6.75 -3.93 -8.07
N PRO A 31 -7.39 -3.56 -6.95
CA PRO A 31 -8.49 -2.61 -6.98
C PRO A 31 -7.97 -1.21 -7.33
N GLN A 32 -8.86 -0.35 -7.82
CA GLN A 32 -8.49 1.01 -8.23
C GLN A 32 -7.87 1.86 -7.11
N GLY A 33 -8.22 1.59 -5.87
CA GLY A 33 -7.66 2.25 -4.69
C GLY A 33 -6.69 1.37 -3.91
N SER A 34 -6.05 0.41 -4.58
CA SER A 34 -5.11 -0.54 -3.97
C SER A 34 -4.10 0.19 -3.07
N MET A 35 -3.97 -0.32 -1.86
CA MET A 35 -2.95 0.10 -0.91
C MET A 35 -1.87 -0.96 -0.76
N ILE A 36 -2.24 -2.22 -0.66
CA ILE A 36 -1.33 -3.34 -0.45
C ILE A 36 -0.68 -3.78 -1.76
N GLY A 37 -1.46 -4.02 -2.82
CA GLY A 37 -0.96 -4.49 -4.11
C GLY A 37 -0.06 -3.49 -4.84
N MET A 38 0.05 -2.26 -4.35
CA MET A 38 0.95 -1.26 -4.91
C MET A 38 2.26 -1.11 -4.14
N ILE A 39 2.49 -1.92 -3.12
CA ILE A 39 3.74 -1.96 -2.36
C ILE A 39 4.76 -2.80 -3.11
N LEU A 40 6.02 -2.34 -3.19
CA LEU A 40 7.12 -2.99 -3.91
C LEU A 40 6.93 -3.01 -5.44
N TYR A 41 7.63 -3.91 -6.13
CA TYR A 41 7.74 -3.90 -7.58
C TYR A 41 7.00 -5.07 -8.24
N HIS A 42 6.37 -4.77 -9.37
CA HIS A 42 5.71 -5.73 -10.24
C HIS A 42 6.33 -5.63 -11.63
N LEU A 43 6.77 -6.75 -12.21
CA LEU A 43 7.18 -6.83 -13.60
C LEU A 43 6.03 -7.25 -14.52
N GLU A 44 5.06 -7.98 -13.97
CA GLU A 44 3.86 -8.40 -14.69
C GLU A 44 2.87 -7.24 -14.89
N PRO A 45 2.04 -7.29 -15.93
CA PRO A 45 0.97 -6.33 -16.14
C PRO A 45 -0.08 -6.41 -15.03
N LEU A 46 -0.45 -5.25 -14.46
CA LEU A 46 -1.52 -5.16 -13.48
C LEU A 46 -2.87 -4.98 -14.15
N THR A 47 -3.85 -5.80 -13.77
CA THR A 47 -5.25 -5.62 -14.14
C THR A 47 -5.96 -4.83 -13.05
N VAL A 48 -6.32 -3.58 -13.34
CA VAL A 48 -7.03 -2.74 -12.36
C VAL A 48 -8.52 -3.04 -12.42
N VAL A 49 -9.14 -3.30 -11.26
CA VAL A 49 -10.55 -3.65 -11.11
C VAL A 49 -11.29 -2.65 -10.23
N GLN A 50 -12.61 -2.56 -10.40
CA GLN A 50 -13.48 -1.73 -9.56
C GLN A 50 -13.77 -2.44 -8.25
N SER A 51 -13.80 -1.67 -7.15
CA SER A 51 -14.22 -2.12 -5.84
C SER A 51 -15.23 -1.12 -5.25
N ALA A 52 -16.27 -1.65 -4.62
CA ALA A 52 -17.22 -0.88 -3.81
C ALA A 52 -16.64 -0.53 -2.43
N GLY A 53 -15.56 -1.17 -2.02
CA GLY A 53 -14.84 -0.85 -0.78
C GLY A 53 -14.14 0.50 -0.84
N SER A 54 -13.66 0.98 0.31
CA SER A 54 -12.88 2.21 0.43
C SER A 54 -11.62 2.01 1.25
N GLY A 55 -10.55 2.74 0.92
CA GLY A 55 -9.27 2.63 1.61
C GLY A 55 -8.74 1.21 1.64
N ILE A 56 -8.25 0.76 2.81
CA ILE A 56 -7.69 -0.58 3.01
C ILE A 56 -8.72 -1.71 2.79
N MET A 57 -10.03 -1.42 2.94
CA MET A 57 -11.09 -2.42 2.72
C MET A 57 -11.19 -2.87 1.26
N GLN A 58 -10.59 -2.15 0.32
CA GLN A 58 -10.49 -2.62 -1.06
C GLN A 58 -9.56 -3.84 -1.23
N HIS A 59 -8.72 -4.14 -0.22
CA HIS A 59 -7.91 -5.36 -0.19
C HIS A 59 -8.77 -6.64 -0.07
N ASP A 60 -9.97 -6.51 0.47
CA ASP A 60 -10.94 -7.59 0.50
C ASP A 60 -11.54 -7.79 -0.90
N ALA A 61 -11.18 -8.90 -1.56
CA ALA A 61 -11.67 -9.23 -2.90
C ALA A 61 -13.20 -9.41 -2.97
N PHE A 62 -13.89 -9.66 -1.86
CA PHE A 62 -15.35 -9.71 -1.81
C PHE A 62 -16.01 -8.34 -2.00
N THR A 63 -15.26 -7.25 -1.91
CA THR A 63 -15.74 -5.91 -2.24
C THR A 63 -15.58 -5.57 -3.73
N TRP A 64 -14.97 -6.45 -4.52
CA TRP A 64 -14.70 -6.18 -5.93
C TRP A 64 -15.94 -6.40 -6.77
N GLU A 65 -16.15 -5.50 -7.71
CA GLU A 65 -17.33 -5.54 -8.57
C GLU A 65 -17.22 -6.61 -9.66
N VAL A 66 -18.31 -7.34 -9.86
CA VAL A 66 -18.41 -8.41 -10.86
C VAL A 66 -19.43 -8.02 -11.90
N MET A 67 -19.06 -8.17 -13.17
CA MET A 67 -19.94 -8.01 -14.33
C MET A 67 -20.00 -9.31 -15.12
N GLY A 68 -21.12 -10.03 -15.00
CA GLY A 68 -21.26 -11.37 -15.57
C GLY A 68 -20.32 -12.38 -14.90
N THR A 69 -19.35 -12.90 -15.64
CA THR A 69 -18.37 -13.89 -15.16
C THR A 69 -16.98 -13.29 -14.91
N ARG A 70 -16.84 -11.96 -14.93
CA ARG A 70 -15.54 -11.28 -14.84
C ARG A 70 -15.60 -10.15 -13.85
N LEU A 71 -14.43 -9.83 -13.27
CA LEU A 71 -14.28 -8.61 -12.48
C LEU A 71 -14.46 -7.39 -13.38
N THR A 72 -15.14 -6.36 -12.87
CA THR A 72 -15.36 -5.10 -13.60
C THR A 72 -14.04 -4.34 -13.72
N PRO A 73 -13.56 -4.07 -14.95
CA PRO A 73 -12.30 -3.35 -15.10
C PRO A 73 -12.43 -1.89 -14.69
N ALA A 74 -11.40 -1.36 -14.06
CA ALA A 74 -11.21 0.07 -13.86
C ALA A 74 -10.20 0.62 -14.87
N LYS A 75 -10.36 1.89 -15.26
CA LYS A 75 -9.47 2.50 -16.26
C LYS A 75 -8.05 2.72 -15.76
N THR A 76 -7.92 3.13 -14.49
CA THR A 76 -6.64 3.49 -13.87
C THR A 76 -6.72 3.32 -12.36
N LEU A 77 -5.55 3.27 -11.73
CA LEU A 77 -5.44 3.45 -10.28
C LEU A 77 -5.92 4.84 -9.87
N SER A 78 -6.46 4.95 -8.67
CA SER A 78 -6.82 6.24 -8.08
C SER A 78 -5.57 7.08 -7.78
N GLY A 79 -5.72 8.40 -7.75
CA GLY A 79 -4.63 9.29 -7.34
C GLY A 79 -4.10 8.99 -5.94
N ASN A 80 -4.97 8.53 -5.03
CA ASN A 80 -4.56 8.12 -3.69
C ASN A 80 -3.70 6.85 -3.68
N ALA A 81 -4.02 5.87 -4.51
CA ALA A 81 -3.21 4.65 -4.66
C ALA A 81 -1.82 4.98 -5.20
N ILE A 82 -1.74 5.84 -6.22
CA ILE A 82 -0.47 6.31 -6.79
C ILE A 82 0.34 7.09 -5.75
N PHE A 83 -0.31 7.98 -5.01
CA PHE A 83 0.34 8.75 -3.95
C PHE A 83 0.91 7.85 -2.86
N LEU A 84 0.14 6.86 -2.40
CA LEU A 84 0.59 5.91 -1.38
C LEU A 84 1.79 5.10 -1.88
N ARG A 85 1.70 4.55 -3.10
CA ARG A 85 2.81 3.82 -3.73
C ARG A 85 4.09 4.63 -3.74
N GLN A 86 4.05 5.85 -4.25
CA GLN A 86 5.22 6.73 -4.31
C GLN A 86 5.75 7.06 -2.90
N THR A 87 4.85 7.27 -1.94
CA THR A 87 5.25 7.53 -0.54
C THR A 87 6.01 6.35 0.05
N VAL A 88 5.46 5.14 -0.10
CA VAL A 88 6.08 3.91 0.44
C VAL A 88 7.40 3.63 -0.27
N ASP A 89 7.48 3.79 -1.60
CA ASP A 89 8.72 3.59 -2.35
C ASP A 89 9.83 4.56 -1.89
N ILE A 90 9.52 5.84 -1.76
CA ILE A 90 10.48 6.84 -1.27
C ILE A 90 10.92 6.53 0.16
N TRP A 91 9.98 6.10 1.02
CA TRP A 91 10.28 5.75 2.40
C TRP A 91 11.17 4.51 2.50
N LEU A 92 10.85 3.44 1.77
CA LEU A 92 11.65 2.23 1.72
C LEU A 92 13.08 2.49 1.23
N LYS A 93 13.25 3.33 0.22
CA LYS A 93 14.58 3.71 -0.29
C LYS A 93 15.35 4.63 0.66
N GLY A 94 14.66 5.36 1.51
CA GLY A 94 15.25 6.33 2.44
C GLY A 94 15.50 5.82 3.86
N THR A 95 15.13 4.58 4.18
CA THR A 95 15.26 4.00 5.51
C THR A 95 16.10 2.72 5.49
N ASP A 96 16.82 2.46 6.59
CA ASP A 96 17.55 1.20 6.79
C ASP A 96 16.60 0.05 7.16
N VAL A 97 17.14 -1.17 7.12
CA VAL A 97 16.38 -2.40 7.40
C VAL A 97 15.86 -2.41 8.84
N ASP A 98 16.65 -1.98 9.80
CA ASP A 98 16.27 -2.02 11.22
C ASP A 98 15.09 -1.08 11.49
N THR A 99 15.06 0.09 10.88
CA THR A 99 13.93 1.03 10.92
C THR A 99 12.68 0.41 10.31
N ARG A 100 12.79 -0.26 9.18
CA ARG A 100 11.65 -0.94 8.53
C ARG A 100 11.08 -2.06 9.39
N VAL A 101 11.95 -2.93 9.90
CA VAL A 101 11.55 -4.04 10.79
C VAL A 101 10.88 -3.49 12.05
N ARG A 102 11.46 -2.46 12.67
CA ARG A 102 10.88 -1.81 13.85
C ARG A 102 9.49 -1.25 13.57
N MET A 103 9.32 -0.53 12.44
CA MET A 103 8.03 0.05 12.04
C MET A 103 6.97 -1.03 11.81
N VAL A 104 7.33 -2.10 11.10
CA VAL A 104 6.42 -3.23 10.83
C VAL A 104 6.01 -3.92 12.13
N ASN A 105 6.96 -4.19 13.02
CA ASN A 105 6.67 -4.81 14.30
C ASN A 105 5.78 -3.92 15.18
N MET A 106 6.09 -2.61 15.25
CA MET A 106 5.25 -1.67 15.99
C MET A 106 3.82 -1.59 15.44
N LEU A 107 3.66 -1.62 14.12
CA LEU A 107 2.35 -1.65 13.48
C LEU A 107 1.62 -2.97 13.81
N PHE A 108 2.31 -4.09 13.72
CA PHE A 108 1.76 -5.40 14.02
C PHE A 108 1.33 -5.51 15.49
N ASP A 109 2.20 -5.11 16.43
CA ASP A 109 1.90 -5.07 17.86
C ASP A 109 0.69 -4.18 18.17
N LEU A 110 0.60 -3.05 17.48
CA LEU A 110 -0.54 -2.15 17.60
C LEU A 110 -1.84 -2.82 17.16
N LEU A 111 -1.84 -3.45 15.98
CA LEU A 111 -3.02 -4.08 15.41
C LEU A 111 -3.46 -5.32 16.19
N THR A 112 -2.51 -6.09 16.72
CA THR A 112 -2.80 -7.31 17.51
C THR A 112 -3.03 -7.05 19.00
N SER A 113 -2.78 -5.83 19.47
CA SER A 113 -2.91 -5.47 20.90
C SER A 113 -4.35 -5.39 21.41
N ASN A 114 -5.34 -5.46 20.56
CA ASN A 114 -6.76 -5.58 20.93
C ASN A 114 -7.21 -7.03 20.74
N ASP A 115 -8.23 -7.44 21.52
CA ASP A 115 -8.94 -8.71 21.36
C ASP A 115 -9.77 -8.76 20.06
N ALA A 116 -9.22 -8.21 18.96
CA ALA A 116 -9.85 -8.27 17.66
C ALA A 116 -9.70 -9.68 17.10
N GLU A 117 -10.78 -10.44 17.13
CA GLU A 117 -10.79 -11.83 16.64
C GLU A 117 -10.82 -11.89 15.10
N LEU A 118 -11.29 -10.82 14.45
CA LEU A 118 -11.41 -10.74 12.99
C LEU A 118 -10.69 -9.51 12.43
N THR A 119 -10.12 -9.67 11.24
CA THR A 119 -9.43 -8.59 10.52
C THR A 119 -10.31 -7.34 10.34
N GLY A 120 -11.64 -7.52 10.18
CA GLY A 120 -12.60 -6.41 10.06
C GLY A 120 -12.74 -5.58 11.34
N ASP A 121 -12.48 -6.16 12.50
CA ASP A 121 -12.56 -5.44 13.78
C ASP A 121 -11.40 -4.48 14.00
N ILE A 122 -10.24 -4.75 13.40
CA ILE A 122 -9.05 -3.91 13.48
C ILE A 122 -9.34 -2.49 12.98
N PHE A 123 -10.15 -2.35 11.92
CA PHE A 123 -10.45 -1.07 11.26
C PHE A 123 -11.70 -0.37 11.80
N GLN A 124 -12.32 -0.87 12.86
CA GLN A 124 -13.48 -0.19 13.45
C GLN A 124 -13.08 1.10 14.18
N PRO A 125 -13.84 2.20 14.02
CA PRO A 125 -13.51 3.49 14.64
C PRO A 125 -13.35 3.43 16.18
N LYS A 126 -14.10 2.55 16.85
CA LYS A 126 -13.99 2.34 18.30
C LYS A 126 -12.58 1.85 18.72
N ASN A 127 -11.95 1.03 17.87
CA ASN A 127 -10.63 0.46 18.14
C ASN A 127 -9.52 1.47 17.84
N LEU A 128 -9.73 2.40 16.90
CA LEU A 128 -8.78 3.45 16.56
C LEU A 128 -8.41 4.33 17.76
N VAL A 129 -9.40 4.68 18.59
CA VAL A 129 -9.17 5.47 19.82
C VAL A 129 -8.30 4.70 20.81
N SER A 130 -8.57 3.40 20.96
CA SER A 130 -7.76 2.50 21.79
C SER A 130 -6.32 2.40 21.28
N TYR A 131 -6.12 2.26 19.97
CA TYR A 131 -4.79 2.26 19.35
C TYR A 131 -4.02 3.54 19.62
N ILE A 132 -4.62 4.70 19.42
CA ILE A 132 -3.99 6.00 19.68
C ILE A 132 -3.60 6.13 21.17
N SER A 133 -4.47 5.70 22.09
CA SER A 133 -4.19 5.74 23.53
C SER A 133 -2.98 4.85 23.90
N ARG A 134 -2.93 3.64 23.38
CA ARG A 134 -1.83 2.70 23.62
C ARG A 134 -0.51 3.16 23.00
N LEU A 135 -0.57 3.73 21.80
CA LEU A 135 0.60 4.36 21.17
C LEU A 135 1.22 5.44 22.07
N ARG A 136 0.40 6.27 22.70
CA ARG A 136 0.88 7.31 23.61
C ARG A 136 1.50 6.77 24.89
N SER A 137 1.09 5.59 25.34
CA SER A 137 1.60 4.95 26.57
C SER A 137 2.86 4.10 26.36
N SER A 138 3.14 3.66 25.14
CA SER A 138 4.32 2.86 24.83
C SER A 138 5.60 3.70 24.84
N GLU A 139 6.60 3.28 25.63
CA GLU A 139 7.90 3.94 25.71
C GLU A 139 8.69 3.81 24.40
N LEU A 140 8.68 2.65 23.78
CA LEU A 140 9.29 2.41 22.48
C LEU A 140 8.66 3.29 21.40
N PHE A 141 7.35 3.41 21.42
CA PHE A 141 6.62 4.25 20.50
C PHE A 141 7.01 5.73 20.65
N ARG A 142 7.10 6.24 21.89
CA ARG A 142 7.51 7.63 22.15
C ARG A 142 8.95 7.89 21.71
N LYS A 143 9.84 6.92 21.86
CA LYS A 143 11.27 7.05 21.54
C LYS A 143 11.52 7.08 20.02
N TYR A 144 10.85 6.22 19.28
CA TYR A 144 11.15 6.05 17.83
C TYR A 144 10.10 6.64 16.91
N LEU A 145 8.87 6.83 17.37
CA LEU A 145 7.78 7.30 16.55
C LEU A 145 8.03 8.68 15.92
N ALA A 146 8.64 9.59 16.69
CA ALA A 146 8.89 10.94 16.19
C ALA A 146 9.84 10.93 14.99
N GLU A 147 10.87 10.08 15.00
CA GLU A 147 11.83 9.94 13.91
C GLU A 147 11.22 9.14 12.74
N ASP A 148 10.63 7.99 13.04
CA ASP A 148 10.08 7.08 12.04
C ASP A 148 8.87 7.68 11.32
N LEU A 149 7.95 8.34 12.04
CA LEU A 149 6.85 9.11 11.42
C LEU A 149 7.34 10.34 10.66
N SER A 150 8.39 11.00 11.15
CA SER A 150 8.98 12.13 10.42
C SER A 150 9.53 11.67 9.08
N SER A 151 10.19 10.52 9.02
CA SER A 151 10.71 9.96 7.77
C SER A 151 9.60 9.64 6.78
N LEU A 152 8.50 9.02 7.25
CA LEU A 152 7.32 8.73 6.42
C LEU A 152 6.63 10.02 5.94
N PHE A 153 6.50 11.02 6.81
CA PHE A 153 5.92 12.32 6.45
C PHE A 153 6.76 13.06 5.41
N GLN A 154 8.09 13.01 5.52
CA GLN A 154 8.99 13.58 4.52
C GLN A 154 8.87 12.84 3.17
N ALA A 155 8.74 11.51 3.19
CA ALA A 155 8.50 10.72 1.99
C ALA A 155 7.17 11.12 1.32
N ALA A 156 6.10 11.28 2.08
CA ALA A 156 4.80 11.73 1.59
C ALA A 156 4.88 13.14 0.95
N LYS A 157 5.62 14.06 1.58
CA LYS A 157 5.84 15.39 1.03
C LYS A 157 6.60 15.34 -0.30
N LYS A 158 7.63 14.49 -0.40
CA LYS A 158 8.39 14.28 -1.65
C LYS A 158 7.50 13.68 -2.73
N ALA A 159 6.72 12.64 -2.41
CA ALA A 159 5.78 12.02 -3.35
C ALA A 159 4.78 13.05 -3.92
N ARG A 160 4.19 13.88 -3.06
CA ARG A 160 3.26 14.93 -3.50
C ARG A 160 3.90 15.96 -4.45
N LEU A 161 5.15 16.32 -4.19
CA LEU A 161 5.91 17.22 -5.07
C LEU A 161 6.21 16.58 -6.43
N GLN A 162 6.54 15.28 -6.46
CA GLN A 162 6.77 14.55 -7.71
C GLN A 162 5.50 14.48 -8.55
N MET A 163 4.37 14.06 -7.97
CA MET A 163 3.08 14.03 -8.65
C MET A 163 2.70 15.38 -9.24
N SER A 164 2.86 16.45 -8.48
CA SER A 164 2.56 17.81 -8.96
C SER A 164 3.45 18.27 -10.13
N ARG A 165 4.69 17.76 -10.21
CA ARG A 165 5.58 18.04 -11.36
C ARG A 165 5.17 17.24 -12.58
N GLU A 166 4.79 15.98 -12.41
CA GLU A 166 4.31 15.09 -13.47
C GLU A 166 3.02 15.64 -14.09
N GLU A 167 2.06 16.08 -13.28
CA GLU A 167 0.83 16.73 -13.75
C GLU A 167 1.10 18.02 -14.55
N LYS A 168 2.09 18.81 -14.13
CA LYS A 168 2.47 20.05 -14.85
C LYS A 168 3.21 19.77 -16.16
N GLY A 169 4.02 18.69 -16.20
CA GLY A 169 4.74 18.27 -17.40
C GLY A 169 3.85 17.62 -18.46
N GLN A 170 2.70 17.05 -18.06
CA GLN A 170 1.73 16.42 -18.96
C GLN A 170 0.65 17.36 -19.48
N LYS A 171 0.60 18.63 -19.03
CA LYS A 171 -0.32 19.61 -19.62
C LYS A 171 0.12 19.92 -21.05
N PRO A 172 -0.72 19.63 -22.07
CA PRO A 172 -0.42 20.02 -23.43
C PRO A 172 -0.26 21.54 -23.46
N LEU A 173 0.76 22.00 -24.17
CA LEU A 173 0.90 23.42 -24.55
C LEU A 173 -0.28 23.76 -25.46
N THR A 174 -1.41 24.11 -24.85
CA THR A 174 -2.50 24.74 -25.61
C THR A 174 -2.01 26.10 -26.08
N LYS A 175 -1.77 26.16 -27.38
CA LYS A 175 -1.65 27.41 -28.10
C LYS A 175 -3.01 28.11 -28.15
#